data_cd3ab11fe70749b88f45fb66187712a9
#
_entry.id   cd3ab11fe70749b88f45fb66187712a9
#
_cell.length_a   1.000
_cell.length_b   1.000
_cell.length_c   1.000
_cell.angle_alpha   90.00
_cell.angle_beta   90.00
_cell.angle_gamma   90.00
#
_symmetry.space_group_name_H-M   'P 1'
#
loop_
_entity.id
_entity.type
_entity.pdbx_description
1 polymer ?
#
loop_
_entity_poly.entity_id
_entity_poly.type
_entity_poly.pdbx_seq_one_letter_code
_entity_poly.pdbx_strand_id
1 'polypeptide(L)'
;DAAISDYLSSYNLEDGTRTEYSAQSNGRFVKLQDLRYGENPHQTAAFYRDLYPATGSLVTAVQLQGKELSYNNIADADAAWECVKSFSEAACVIVKHANPCGVAVGANALESYSKAFQTDPTSAFGGIIALNRNVDAAAAQQISKQFVEVLMAPSYSPEALEIFKAKANVRVLQIGLPEFKAGGNAFEQGRNTQDIKR
;
A
#
# COMPACT_ATOMS: atom_id res chain seq x y z
N ASP A 1 -15.19 5.67 -24.91
CA ASP A 1 -16.61 5.32 -24.72
C ASP A 1 -17.06 5.42 -23.27
N ALA A 2 -16.34 4.84 -22.27
CA ALA A 2 -16.76 4.88 -20.87
C ALA A 2 -16.95 6.30 -20.31
N ALA A 3 -16.02 7.24 -20.56
CA ALA A 3 -16.15 8.62 -20.11
C ALA A 3 -17.36 9.34 -20.74
N ILE A 4 -17.69 9.00 -21.98
CA ILE A 4 -18.89 9.54 -22.66
C ILE A 4 -20.15 8.96 -22.01
N SER A 5 -20.16 7.67 -21.72
CA SER A 5 -21.26 6.99 -21.04
C SER A 5 -21.49 7.57 -19.64
N ASP A 6 -20.43 7.80 -18.86
CA ASP A 6 -20.53 8.42 -17.53
C ASP A 6 -21.07 9.85 -17.62
N TYR A 7 -20.57 10.63 -18.57
CA TYR A 7 -21.04 11.99 -18.79
C TYR A 7 -22.53 12.03 -19.16
N LEU A 8 -22.95 11.23 -20.15
CA LEU A 8 -24.34 11.19 -20.59
C LEU A 8 -25.29 10.65 -19.52
N SER A 9 -24.86 9.65 -18.72
CA SER A 9 -25.69 9.11 -17.64
C SER A 9 -25.87 10.05 -16.45
N SER A 10 -25.15 11.19 -16.41
CA SER A 10 -25.36 12.25 -15.43
C SER A 10 -26.45 13.25 -15.82
N TYR A 11 -26.95 13.19 -17.07
CA TYR A 11 -28.01 14.08 -17.55
C TYR A 11 -29.39 13.45 -17.42
N ASN A 12 -30.34 14.22 -16.92
CA ASN A 12 -31.76 13.95 -17.12
C ASN A 12 -32.14 14.44 -18.53
N LEU A 13 -32.55 13.50 -19.39
CA LEU A 13 -32.90 13.80 -20.79
C LEU A 13 -34.20 14.57 -20.93
N GLU A 14 -35.06 14.59 -19.90
CA GLU A 14 -36.36 15.30 -19.95
C GLU A 14 -36.22 16.81 -19.70
N ASP A 15 -35.37 17.18 -18.75
CA ASP A 15 -35.25 18.60 -18.34
C ASP A 15 -33.85 19.18 -18.56
N GLY A 16 -32.88 18.37 -19.02
CA GLY A 16 -31.51 18.80 -19.28
C GLY A 16 -30.69 19.08 -18.01
N THR A 17 -31.23 18.77 -16.84
CA THR A 17 -30.48 18.95 -15.57
C THR A 17 -29.38 17.93 -15.41
N ARG A 18 -28.35 18.31 -14.69
CA ARG A 18 -27.23 17.40 -14.37
C ARG A 18 -27.25 17.00 -12.93
N THR A 19 -27.15 15.69 -12.67
CA THR A 19 -27.03 15.16 -11.32
C THR A 19 -25.57 15.16 -10.86
N GLU A 20 -25.33 15.34 -9.57
CA GLU A 20 -24.00 15.25 -8.98
C GLU A 20 -23.40 13.85 -9.11
N TYR A 21 -24.24 12.83 -9.03
CA TYR A 21 -23.87 11.42 -9.18
C TYR A 21 -24.56 10.84 -10.42
N SER A 22 -23.76 10.28 -11.32
CA SER A 22 -24.29 9.64 -12.52
C SER A 22 -25.02 8.33 -12.18
N ALA A 23 -26.02 7.97 -12.99
CA ALA A 23 -26.75 6.72 -12.84
C ALA A 23 -25.86 5.46 -13.06
N GLN A 24 -24.74 5.64 -13.76
CA GLN A 24 -23.75 4.58 -14.03
C GLN A 24 -22.35 5.12 -13.75
N SER A 25 -21.48 4.27 -13.18
CA SER A 25 -20.06 4.56 -12.99
C SER A 25 -19.24 3.49 -13.69
N ASN A 26 -18.50 3.89 -14.73
CA ASN A 26 -17.65 3.00 -15.53
C ASN A 26 -16.18 3.20 -15.18
N GLY A 27 -15.59 2.22 -14.50
CA GLY A 27 -14.15 2.19 -14.24
C GLY A 27 -13.38 1.61 -15.43
N ARG A 28 -12.21 2.19 -15.73
CA ARG A 28 -11.26 1.62 -16.68
C ARG A 28 -9.98 1.26 -15.94
N PHE A 29 -9.59 -0.02 -16.06
CA PHE A 29 -8.45 -0.57 -15.37
C PHE A 29 -7.47 -1.18 -16.35
N VAL A 30 -6.17 -1.03 -16.06
CA VAL A 30 -5.07 -1.62 -16.82
C VAL A 30 -4.52 -2.80 -16.04
N LYS A 31 -4.50 -3.97 -16.66
CA LYS A 31 -3.92 -5.16 -16.02
C LYS A 31 -2.41 -5.00 -15.87
N LEU A 32 -1.92 -5.18 -14.66
CA LEU A 32 -0.50 -5.18 -14.32
C LEU A 32 0.07 -6.59 -14.32
N GLN A 33 -0.68 -7.56 -13.78
CA GLN A 33 -0.17 -8.90 -13.55
C GLN A 33 -1.30 -9.92 -13.48
N ASP A 34 -1.09 -11.11 -14.03
CA ASP A 34 -1.88 -12.29 -13.71
C ASP A 34 -1.36 -12.90 -12.41
N LEU A 35 -2.25 -13.15 -11.45
CA LEU A 35 -1.88 -13.73 -10.17
C LEU A 35 -1.99 -15.25 -10.23
N ARG A 36 -1.12 -15.94 -9.52
CA ARG A 36 -1.08 -17.41 -9.53
C ARG A 36 -2.41 -18.02 -9.07
N TYR A 37 -3.06 -17.38 -8.08
CA TYR A 37 -4.38 -17.71 -7.56
C TYR A 37 -4.92 -16.49 -6.80
N GLY A 38 -6.20 -16.52 -6.41
CA GLY A 38 -6.86 -15.50 -5.62
C GLY A 38 -6.53 -15.63 -4.12
N GLU A 39 -7.51 -15.31 -3.27
CA GLU A 39 -7.38 -15.51 -1.83
C GLU A 39 -7.13 -16.98 -1.49
N ASN A 40 -7.82 -17.88 -2.21
CA ASN A 40 -7.71 -19.32 -2.07
C ASN A 40 -7.15 -19.97 -3.35
N PRO A 41 -6.47 -21.14 -3.25
CA PRO A 41 -5.78 -21.77 -4.37
C PRO A 41 -6.65 -22.16 -5.58
N HIS A 42 -7.96 -22.33 -5.39
CA HIS A 42 -8.89 -22.68 -6.45
C HIS A 42 -9.45 -21.47 -7.21
N GLN A 43 -9.14 -20.26 -6.77
CA GLN A 43 -9.62 -19.02 -7.38
C GLN A 43 -8.61 -18.52 -8.40
N THR A 44 -9.10 -17.87 -9.46
CA THR A 44 -8.28 -17.09 -10.38
C THR A 44 -8.30 -15.62 -10.00
N ALA A 45 -7.19 -14.90 -10.22
CA ALA A 45 -7.10 -13.48 -9.94
C ALA A 45 -6.12 -12.78 -10.88
N ALA A 46 -6.28 -11.47 -11.01
CA ALA A 46 -5.36 -10.59 -11.69
C ALA A 46 -5.28 -9.24 -10.96
N PHE A 47 -4.13 -8.59 -11.05
CA PHE A 47 -3.89 -7.28 -10.45
C PHE A 47 -4.05 -6.19 -11.51
N TYR A 48 -4.85 -5.19 -11.19
CA TYR A 48 -5.16 -4.07 -12.06
C TYR A 48 -4.84 -2.75 -11.36
N ARG A 49 -4.55 -1.72 -12.14
CA ARG A 49 -4.48 -0.34 -11.68
C ARG A 49 -5.49 0.53 -12.40
N ASP A 50 -5.84 1.66 -11.81
CA ASP A 50 -6.55 2.72 -12.49
C ASP A 50 -5.77 3.22 -13.70
N LEU A 51 -6.47 3.86 -14.65
CA LEU A 51 -5.82 4.47 -15.80
C LEU A 51 -4.85 5.58 -15.38
N TYR A 52 -5.22 6.33 -14.34
CA TYR A 52 -4.41 7.38 -13.72
C TYR A 52 -4.30 7.10 -12.21
N PRO A 53 -3.38 6.24 -11.80
CA PRO A 53 -3.25 5.87 -10.39
C PRO A 53 -2.81 7.07 -9.55
N ALA A 54 -3.38 7.20 -8.36
CA ALA A 54 -2.96 8.21 -7.40
C ALA A 54 -1.50 7.98 -6.98
N THR A 55 -0.74 9.07 -6.87
CA THR A 55 0.63 9.01 -6.33
C THR A 55 0.60 8.45 -4.92
N GLY A 56 1.50 7.51 -4.63
CA GLY A 56 1.58 6.88 -3.32
C GLY A 56 0.54 5.80 -3.07
N SER A 57 -0.17 5.31 -4.10
CA SER A 57 -0.93 4.07 -4.04
C SER A 57 -0.02 2.85 -4.25
N LEU A 58 -0.43 1.68 -3.75
CA LEU A 58 0.34 0.44 -3.89
C LEU A 58 0.69 0.10 -5.34
N VAL A 59 -0.20 0.40 -6.28
CA VAL A 59 0.00 0.16 -7.72
C VAL A 59 1.12 1.01 -8.35
N THR A 60 1.61 2.04 -7.63
CA THR A 60 2.76 2.87 -8.03
C THR A 60 4.07 2.39 -7.42
N ALA A 61 4.05 1.30 -6.66
CA ALA A 61 5.23 0.73 -6.02
C ALA A 61 6.25 0.25 -7.06
N VAL A 62 7.52 0.46 -6.74
CA VAL A 62 8.66 -0.16 -7.44
C VAL A 62 9.15 -1.31 -6.60
N GLN A 63 9.08 -2.52 -7.12
CA GLN A 63 9.63 -3.68 -6.44
C GLN A 63 11.15 -3.76 -6.67
N LEU A 64 11.91 -3.61 -5.59
CA LEU A 64 13.38 -3.61 -5.62
C LEU A 64 13.96 -5.01 -5.47
N GLN A 65 13.22 -5.93 -4.84
CA GLN A 65 13.67 -7.29 -4.53
C GLN A 65 12.50 -8.24 -4.33
N GLY A 66 12.78 -9.54 -4.49
CA GLY A 66 11.87 -10.63 -4.17
C GLY A 66 11.07 -11.15 -5.35
N LYS A 67 10.26 -12.19 -5.09
CA LYS A 67 9.34 -12.79 -6.08
C LYS A 67 8.13 -11.89 -6.29
N GLU A 68 7.35 -12.18 -7.32
CA GLU A 68 6.05 -11.54 -7.58
C GLU A 68 5.14 -11.58 -6.34
N LEU A 69 4.32 -10.55 -6.21
CA LEU A 69 3.32 -10.45 -5.15
C LEU A 69 2.20 -11.46 -5.42
N SER A 70 1.73 -12.13 -4.38
CA SER A 70 0.50 -12.91 -4.41
C SER A 70 -0.72 -12.02 -4.13
N TYR A 71 -1.93 -12.55 -4.35
CA TYR A 71 -3.17 -11.86 -3.96
C TYR A 71 -3.14 -11.43 -2.49
N ASN A 72 -2.80 -12.32 -1.57
CA ASN A 72 -2.74 -12.03 -0.14
C ASN A 72 -1.65 -10.99 0.19
N ASN A 73 -0.50 -11.04 -0.50
CA ASN A 73 0.52 -9.99 -0.33
C ASN A 73 -0.01 -8.61 -0.75
N ILE A 74 -0.76 -8.53 -1.84
CA ILE A 74 -1.33 -7.26 -2.33
C ILE A 74 -2.37 -6.74 -1.34
N ALA A 75 -3.30 -7.60 -0.89
CA ALA A 75 -4.34 -7.20 0.06
C ALA A 75 -3.77 -6.71 1.39
N ASP A 76 -2.82 -7.46 1.97
CA ASP A 76 -2.18 -7.10 3.23
C ASP A 76 -1.27 -5.87 3.08
N ALA A 77 -0.56 -5.75 1.94
CA ALA A 77 0.30 -4.60 1.64
C ALA A 77 -0.52 -3.32 1.49
N ASP A 78 -1.65 -3.37 0.79
CA ASP A 78 -2.55 -2.23 0.65
C ASP A 78 -3.07 -1.77 2.01
N ALA A 79 -3.55 -2.70 2.84
CA ALA A 79 -4.02 -2.39 4.19
C ALA A 79 -2.93 -1.75 5.06
N ALA A 80 -1.69 -2.28 5.02
CA ALA A 80 -0.57 -1.74 5.77
C ALA A 80 -0.16 -0.34 5.29
N TRP A 81 -0.10 -0.16 3.97
CA TRP A 81 0.32 1.09 3.35
C TRP A 81 -0.69 2.22 3.57
N GLU A 82 -1.98 1.95 3.36
CA GLU A 82 -3.04 2.93 3.62
C GLU A 82 -3.08 3.35 5.09
N CYS A 83 -2.86 2.41 6.01
CA CYS A 83 -2.78 2.71 7.43
C CYS A 83 -1.57 3.60 7.76
N VAL A 84 -0.35 3.26 7.29
CA VAL A 84 0.85 4.02 7.64
C VAL A 84 0.87 5.43 7.07
N LYS A 85 0.22 5.66 5.92
CA LYS A 85 0.09 7.00 5.31
C LYS A 85 -0.70 7.98 6.17
N SER A 86 -1.55 7.50 7.07
CA SER A 86 -2.36 8.36 7.93
C SER A 86 -1.58 9.07 9.04
N PHE A 87 -0.33 8.68 9.26
CA PHE A 87 0.53 9.25 10.31
C PHE A 87 1.46 10.33 9.75
N SER A 88 1.50 11.48 10.43
CA SER A 88 2.46 12.56 10.14
C SER A 88 3.84 12.31 10.75
N GLU A 89 3.89 11.61 11.90
CA GLU A 89 5.12 11.20 12.56
C GLU A 89 5.77 10.01 11.86
N ALA A 90 7.00 9.67 12.23
CA ALA A 90 7.60 8.42 11.79
C ALA A 90 6.81 7.25 12.37
N ALA A 91 6.22 6.46 11.50
CA ALA A 91 5.32 5.37 11.87
C ALA A 91 5.70 4.05 11.22
N CYS A 92 5.34 2.96 11.90
CA CYS A 92 5.40 1.61 11.40
C CYS A 92 4.06 0.91 11.63
N VAL A 93 3.60 0.20 10.61
CA VAL A 93 2.42 -0.67 10.65
C VAL A 93 2.83 -2.07 10.24
N ILE A 94 2.46 -3.06 11.04
CA ILE A 94 2.65 -4.49 10.75
C ILE A 94 1.27 -5.10 10.58
N VAL A 95 1.04 -5.71 9.41
CA VAL A 95 -0.26 -6.31 9.04
C VAL A 95 -0.11 -7.80 8.82
N LYS A 96 -1.10 -8.54 9.23
CA LYS A 96 -1.29 -9.94 8.89
C LYS A 96 -2.77 -10.24 8.71
N HIS A 97 -3.14 -10.88 7.57
CA HIS A 97 -4.53 -11.16 7.21
C HIS A 97 -5.40 -9.89 7.20
N ALA A 98 -4.91 -8.87 6.50
CA ALA A 98 -5.52 -7.55 6.33
C ALA A 98 -5.81 -6.78 7.64
N ASN A 99 -5.29 -7.24 8.79
CA ASN A 99 -5.46 -6.58 10.08
C ASN A 99 -4.12 -6.19 10.70
N PRO A 100 -4.02 -4.98 11.29
CA PRO A 100 -2.83 -4.57 12.01
C PRO A 100 -2.64 -5.40 13.27
N CYS A 101 -1.46 -6.02 13.43
CA CYS A 101 -1.03 -6.65 14.68
C CYS A 101 0.00 -5.79 15.45
N GLY A 102 0.52 -4.74 14.81
CA GLY A 102 1.39 -3.77 15.46
C GLY A 102 1.35 -2.43 14.75
N VAL A 103 1.09 -1.36 15.50
CA VAL A 103 1.10 0.03 14.99
C VAL A 103 1.80 0.90 16.01
N ALA A 104 2.79 1.67 15.59
CA ALA A 104 3.47 2.59 16.48
C ALA A 104 4.10 3.78 15.75
N VAL A 105 4.23 4.88 16.49
CA VAL A 105 5.02 6.05 16.10
C VAL A 105 6.30 6.11 16.91
N GLY A 106 7.33 6.72 16.35
CA GLY A 106 8.64 6.89 16.99
C GLY A 106 9.40 8.09 16.44
N ALA A 107 10.62 8.30 16.91
CA ALA A 107 11.47 9.37 16.39
C ALA A 107 12.02 9.06 14.99
N ASN A 108 12.10 7.77 14.62
CA ASN A 108 12.63 7.29 13.34
C ASN A 108 12.05 5.91 12.98
N ALA A 109 12.48 5.36 11.84
CA ALA A 109 12.04 4.05 11.35
C ALA A 109 12.37 2.90 12.33
N LEU A 110 13.56 2.91 12.92
CA LEU A 110 13.98 1.87 13.87
C LEU A 110 13.10 1.86 15.12
N GLU A 111 12.86 3.01 15.70
CA GLU A 111 12.06 3.13 16.93
C GLU A 111 10.59 2.76 16.67
N SER A 112 9.99 3.30 15.60
CA SER A 112 8.61 3.00 15.26
C SER A 112 8.41 1.49 14.97
N TYR A 113 9.34 0.87 14.23
CA TYR A 113 9.31 -0.57 14.00
C TYR A 113 9.45 -1.36 15.32
N SER A 114 10.41 -1.00 16.16
CA SER A 114 10.67 -1.74 17.42
C SER A 114 9.44 -1.72 18.33
N LYS A 115 8.77 -0.57 18.45
CA LYS A 115 7.53 -0.43 19.22
C LYS A 115 6.38 -1.22 18.60
N ALA A 116 6.19 -1.11 17.27
CA ALA A 116 5.14 -1.86 16.57
C ALA A 116 5.33 -3.37 16.73
N PHE A 117 6.57 -3.86 16.59
CA PHE A 117 6.90 -5.27 16.76
C PHE A 117 6.63 -5.78 18.18
N GLN A 118 6.90 -4.96 19.20
CA GLN A 118 6.68 -5.34 20.61
C GLN A 118 5.20 -5.52 20.96
N THR A 119 4.28 -4.99 20.16
CA THR A 119 2.83 -5.14 20.41
C THR A 119 2.40 -6.60 20.34
N ASP A 120 2.82 -7.33 19.30
CA ASP A 120 2.56 -8.76 19.14
C ASP A 120 3.64 -9.40 18.26
N PRO A 121 4.79 -9.79 18.86
CA PRO A 121 5.89 -10.40 18.11
C PRO A 121 5.51 -11.73 17.44
N THR A 122 4.56 -12.45 18.01
CA THR A 122 4.11 -13.76 17.48
C THR A 122 3.33 -13.56 16.18
N SER A 123 2.38 -12.65 16.15
CA SER A 123 1.60 -12.35 14.95
C SER A 123 2.41 -11.60 13.90
N ALA A 124 3.43 -10.83 14.29
CA ALA A 124 4.31 -10.13 13.37
C ALA A 124 5.18 -11.07 12.51
N PHE A 125 5.38 -12.32 12.91
CA PHE A 125 6.15 -13.29 12.14
C PHE A 125 5.48 -13.63 10.81
N GLY A 126 6.18 -13.38 9.70
CA GLY A 126 5.63 -13.55 8.35
C GLY A 126 4.62 -12.47 7.97
N GLY A 127 4.57 -11.37 8.71
CA GLY A 127 3.72 -10.24 8.41
C GLY A 127 4.29 -9.34 7.31
N ILE A 128 3.50 -8.33 6.98
CA ILE A 128 3.83 -7.25 6.05
C ILE A 128 4.11 -5.99 6.85
N ILE A 129 5.22 -5.33 6.56
CA ILE A 129 5.68 -4.15 7.28
C ILE A 129 5.64 -2.94 6.36
N ALA A 130 4.98 -1.89 6.79
CA ALA A 130 4.97 -0.59 6.14
C ALA A 130 5.57 0.48 7.05
N LEU A 131 6.47 1.29 6.50
CA LEU A 131 7.08 2.45 7.16
C LEU A 131 6.85 3.69 6.30
N ASN A 132 6.58 4.83 6.93
CA ASN A 132 6.42 6.12 6.23
C ASN A 132 7.70 6.98 6.24
N ARG A 133 8.83 6.38 6.56
CA ARG A 133 10.17 7.04 6.55
C ARG A 133 11.19 6.15 5.86
N ASN A 134 12.33 6.76 5.53
CA ASN A 134 13.48 6.03 5.00
C ASN A 134 13.90 4.91 5.94
N VAL A 135 14.16 3.73 5.37
CA VAL A 135 14.74 2.58 6.10
C VAL A 135 16.25 2.66 5.97
N ASP A 136 16.92 2.94 7.08
CA ASP A 136 18.36 2.92 7.19
C ASP A 136 18.92 1.54 7.56
N ALA A 137 20.25 1.42 7.65
CA ALA A 137 20.90 0.17 8.00
C ALA A 137 20.48 -0.36 9.38
N ALA A 138 20.29 0.52 10.37
CA ALA A 138 19.91 0.11 11.73
C ALA A 138 18.50 -0.47 11.77
N ALA A 139 17.53 0.17 11.11
CA ALA A 139 16.18 -0.34 10.95
C ALA A 139 16.17 -1.66 10.17
N ALA A 140 16.93 -1.74 9.06
CA ALA A 140 17.03 -2.95 8.25
C ALA A 140 17.63 -4.14 9.04
N GLN A 141 18.66 -3.92 9.83
CA GLN A 141 19.25 -4.94 10.70
C GLN A 141 18.22 -5.48 11.71
N GLN A 142 17.43 -4.61 12.30
CA GLN A 142 16.41 -5.04 13.26
C GLN A 142 15.27 -5.79 12.59
N ILE A 143 14.75 -5.28 11.48
CA ILE A 143 13.68 -5.91 10.69
C ILE A 143 14.11 -7.28 10.17
N SER A 144 15.35 -7.41 9.71
CA SER A 144 15.87 -8.67 9.14
C SER A 144 16.03 -9.83 10.14
N LYS A 145 15.90 -9.57 11.44
CA LYS A 145 15.96 -10.63 12.47
C LYS A 145 14.75 -11.55 12.47
N GLN A 146 13.63 -11.08 11.94
CA GLN A 146 12.43 -11.90 11.79
C GLN A 146 12.17 -12.27 10.32
N PHE A 147 11.26 -13.22 10.12
CA PHE A 147 10.71 -13.49 8.79
C PHE A 147 9.67 -12.41 8.41
N VAL A 148 9.89 -11.78 7.28
CA VAL A 148 9.03 -10.73 6.69
C VAL A 148 8.67 -11.15 5.27
N GLU A 149 7.41 -11.07 4.88
CA GLU A 149 7.00 -11.36 3.50
C GLU A 149 7.15 -10.15 2.59
N VAL A 150 6.67 -8.98 3.03
CA VAL A 150 6.76 -7.73 2.27
C VAL A 150 7.20 -6.60 3.21
N LEU A 151 8.14 -5.80 2.74
CA LEU A 151 8.57 -4.56 3.38
C LEU A 151 8.31 -3.39 2.44
N MET A 152 7.67 -2.35 2.94
CA MET A 152 7.34 -1.14 2.19
C MET A 152 7.85 0.11 2.88
N ALA A 153 8.47 1.00 2.12
CA ALA A 153 8.92 2.31 2.59
C ALA A 153 9.05 3.32 1.43
N PRO A 154 9.10 4.63 1.73
CA PRO A 154 9.35 5.65 0.71
C PRO A 154 10.74 5.56 0.08
N SER A 155 11.72 5.12 0.86
CA SER A 155 13.11 4.97 0.42
C SER A 155 13.89 4.04 1.34
N TYR A 156 15.04 3.59 0.86
CA TYR A 156 15.98 2.73 1.57
C TYR A 156 17.39 3.26 1.39
N SER A 157 18.22 3.18 2.45
CA SER A 157 19.65 3.42 2.27
C SER A 157 20.31 2.29 1.47
N PRO A 158 21.44 2.55 0.79
CA PRO A 158 22.17 1.48 0.08
C PRO A 158 22.54 0.30 1.01
N GLU A 159 22.94 0.60 2.23
CA GLU A 159 23.31 -0.40 3.25
C GLU A 159 22.09 -1.24 3.68
N ALA A 160 20.90 -0.63 3.78
CA ALA A 160 19.67 -1.34 4.08
C ALA A 160 19.33 -2.34 2.96
N LEU A 161 19.48 -1.96 1.70
CA LEU A 161 19.25 -2.86 0.57
C LEU A 161 20.26 -4.02 0.55
N GLU A 162 21.53 -3.77 0.89
CA GLU A 162 22.53 -4.85 1.01
C GLU A 162 22.14 -5.85 2.10
N ILE A 163 21.62 -5.41 3.24
CA ILE A 163 21.14 -6.30 4.30
C ILE A 163 20.00 -7.20 3.78
N PHE A 164 19.04 -6.62 3.05
CA PHE A 164 17.91 -7.41 2.52
C PHE A 164 18.30 -8.33 1.36
N LYS A 165 19.38 -8.10 0.63
CA LYS A 165 19.91 -9.05 -0.37
C LYS A 165 20.19 -10.43 0.22
N ALA A 166 20.63 -10.49 1.46
CA ALA A 166 20.82 -11.76 2.17
C ALA A 166 19.49 -12.47 2.51
N LYS A 167 18.37 -11.78 2.37
CA LYS A 167 17.01 -12.27 2.61
C LYS A 167 16.20 -12.30 1.31
N ALA A 168 16.66 -13.04 0.32
CA ALA A 168 16.13 -13.03 -1.05
C ALA A 168 14.61 -13.26 -1.19
N ASN A 169 13.97 -13.86 -0.20
CA ASN A 169 12.52 -14.11 -0.20
C ASN A 169 11.69 -12.91 0.25
N VAL A 170 12.28 -11.89 0.88
CA VAL A 170 11.58 -10.67 1.27
C VAL A 170 11.30 -9.85 0.02
N ARG A 171 10.06 -9.45 -0.18
CA ARG A 171 9.68 -8.51 -1.22
C ARG A 171 9.85 -7.09 -0.69
N VAL A 172 10.78 -6.35 -1.30
CA VAL A 172 11.07 -4.96 -0.90
C VAL A 172 10.44 -4.03 -1.91
N LEU A 173 9.49 -3.22 -1.45
CA LEU A 173 8.76 -2.27 -2.28
C LEU A 173 9.12 -0.84 -1.87
N GLN A 174 9.40 -0.02 -2.87
CA GLN A 174 9.54 1.42 -2.69
C GLN A 174 8.28 2.11 -3.21
N ILE A 175 7.63 2.90 -2.36
CA ILE A 175 6.40 3.62 -2.69
C ILE A 175 6.57 5.08 -2.26
N GLY A 176 6.52 6.02 -3.20
CA GLY A 176 6.56 7.44 -2.86
C GLY A 176 5.35 7.85 -2.00
N LEU A 177 5.60 8.64 -0.98
CA LEU A 177 4.50 9.25 -0.23
C LEU A 177 3.92 10.41 -1.05
N PRO A 178 2.59 10.65 -0.99
CA PRO A 178 2.01 11.87 -1.53
C PRO A 178 2.66 13.09 -0.88
N GLU A 179 2.89 14.14 -1.68
CA GLU A 179 3.39 15.41 -1.12
C GLU A 179 2.37 15.98 -0.13
N PHE A 180 2.80 16.16 1.12
CA PHE A 180 1.98 16.82 2.12
C PHE A 180 1.82 18.30 1.79
N LYS A 181 0.62 18.73 1.45
CA LYS A 181 0.33 20.17 1.36
C LYS A 181 0.35 20.75 2.76
N ALA A 182 1.17 21.78 2.99
CA ALA A 182 1.20 22.50 4.26
C ALA A 182 -0.22 22.98 4.63
N GLY A 183 -0.74 22.58 5.79
CA GLY A 183 -2.04 22.97 6.32
C GLY A 183 -3.18 21.97 6.21
N GLY A 184 -3.00 20.83 5.49
CA GLY A 184 -3.97 19.72 5.48
C GLY A 184 -3.72 18.75 6.63
N ASN A 185 -4.79 18.17 7.20
CA ASN A 185 -4.62 17.07 8.13
C ASN A 185 -4.27 15.76 7.38
N ALA A 186 -3.65 14.79 8.06
CA ALA A 186 -3.22 13.52 7.46
C ALA A 186 -4.37 12.75 6.78
N PHE A 187 -5.59 12.89 7.30
CA PHE A 187 -6.78 12.26 6.75
C PHE A 187 -7.26 12.90 5.43
N GLU A 188 -7.19 14.23 5.31
CA GLU A 188 -7.52 14.92 4.06
C GLU A 188 -6.48 14.66 2.98
N GLN A 189 -5.23 14.47 3.37
CA GLN A 189 -4.13 14.14 2.46
C GLN A 189 -4.20 12.67 1.98
N GLY A 190 -4.67 11.74 2.81
CA GLY A 190 -4.91 10.34 2.45
C GLY A 190 -6.16 10.13 1.57
N ARG A 191 -7.10 11.08 1.55
CA ARG A 191 -8.33 11.00 0.77
C ARG A 191 -8.15 11.17 -0.74
N ASN A 192 -7.00 11.63 -1.21
CA ASN A 192 -6.74 11.71 -2.65
C ASN A 192 -6.47 10.36 -3.32
N THR A 193 -6.44 9.27 -2.58
CA THR A 193 -6.50 7.93 -3.15
C THR A 193 -7.97 7.57 -3.39
N GLN A 194 -8.44 7.81 -4.61
CA GLN A 194 -9.74 7.31 -5.08
C GLN A 194 -9.64 5.80 -5.37
N ASP A 195 -9.35 5.02 -4.34
CA ASP A 195 -9.35 3.57 -4.49
C ASP A 195 -10.77 3.05 -4.33
N ILE A 196 -11.34 2.55 -5.43
CA ILE A 196 -12.60 1.81 -5.40
C ILE A 196 -12.26 0.38 -5.00
N LYS A 197 -12.45 0.05 -3.73
CA LYS A 197 -12.40 -1.33 -3.26
C LYS A 197 -13.69 -2.05 -3.71
N ARG A 198 -13.53 -3.05 -4.56
CA ARG A 198 -14.62 -3.94 -5.02
C ARG A 198 -14.37 -5.34 -4.51
#